data_7c9c98a6ec128ca9fb8bc7096bb3b43d
#
_entry.id   7c9c98a6ec128ca9fb8bc7096bb3b43d
#
_cell.length_a   1.000
_cell.length_b   1.000
_cell.length_c   1.000
_cell.angle_alpha   90.00
_cell.angle_beta   90.00
_cell.angle_gamma   90.00
#
_symmetry.space_group_name_H-M   'P 1'
#
loop_
_entity.id
_entity.type
_entity.pdbx_description
1 polymer ?
#
loop_
_entity_poly.entity_id
_entity_poly.type
_entity_poly.pdbx_seq_one_letter_code
_entity_poly.pdbx_strand_id
1 'polypeptide(L)'
;MADAPPLWVSLSASAVRALPFGRYRATNFLGRLGRKPFVARLPADLGAATFYCDLRDTISREACFTGRYEPQETVLATRILEPGMTVLDVGANWGYFTLVCAHLIGTTGRLGALEPHPRLASILRDNVRANDLAQVRVLEVGAAATTGVASFIDYPQDGGNLGLSRMAETTEGADFSGVTVALDDLLDQVVRAEGE
;
A
#
# COMPACT_ATOMS: atom_id res chain seq x y z
N MET A 1 -6.42 -16.55 -7.12
CA MET A 1 -7.23 -15.48 -6.46
C MET A 1 -7.38 -15.85 -4.99
N ALA A 2 -7.21 -14.91 -4.08
CA ALA A 2 -7.50 -15.15 -2.66
C ALA A 2 -9.02 -15.21 -2.44
N ASP A 3 -9.46 -15.94 -1.42
CA ASP A 3 -10.86 -16.13 -1.11
C ASP A 3 -11.51 -14.84 -0.57
N ALA A 4 -12.85 -14.81 -0.54
CA ALA A 4 -13.59 -13.75 0.13
C ALA A 4 -13.29 -13.74 1.65
N PRO A 5 -13.50 -12.60 2.34
CA PRO A 5 -13.23 -12.53 3.78
C PRO A 5 -14.13 -13.52 4.53
N PRO A 6 -13.56 -14.24 5.53
CA PRO A 6 -14.35 -15.08 6.40
C PRO A 6 -15.46 -14.27 7.08
N LEU A 7 -16.63 -14.87 7.32
CA LEU A 7 -17.80 -14.19 7.89
C LEU A 7 -17.48 -13.49 9.22
N TRP A 8 -16.65 -14.12 10.07
CA TRP A 8 -16.24 -13.52 11.34
C TRP A 8 -15.45 -12.21 11.16
N VAL A 9 -14.66 -12.09 10.09
CA VAL A 9 -13.93 -10.85 9.77
C VAL A 9 -14.89 -9.73 9.45
N SER A 10 -15.88 -9.98 8.59
CA SER A 10 -16.88 -8.97 8.20
C SER A 10 -17.71 -8.50 9.39
N LEU A 11 -18.14 -9.42 10.25
CA LEU A 11 -18.89 -9.10 11.48
C LEU A 11 -18.03 -8.30 12.47
N SER A 12 -16.78 -8.73 12.67
CA SER A 12 -15.85 -8.04 13.58
C SER A 12 -15.48 -6.66 13.06
N ALA A 13 -15.29 -6.48 11.74
CA ALA A 13 -15.01 -5.17 11.15
C ALA A 13 -16.16 -4.19 11.40
N SER A 14 -17.42 -4.62 11.24
CA SER A 14 -18.58 -3.79 11.55
C SER A 14 -18.62 -3.41 13.03
N ALA A 15 -18.35 -4.35 13.92
CA ALA A 15 -18.29 -4.09 15.36
C ALA A 15 -17.15 -3.13 15.74
N VAL A 16 -15.95 -3.33 15.18
CA VAL A 16 -14.79 -2.47 15.46
C VAL A 16 -15.04 -1.03 14.99
N ARG A 17 -15.66 -0.85 13.83
CA ARG A 17 -16.00 0.49 13.31
C ARG A 17 -17.01 1.22 14.18
N ALA A 18 -17.88 0.51 14.86
CA ALA A 18 -18.87 1.06 15.79
C ALA A 18 -18.28 1.44 17.17
N LEU A 19 -17.07 0.96 17.52
CA LEU A 19 -16.46 1.26 18.82
C LEU A 19 -16.07 2.75 18.90
N PRO A 20 -16.45 3.47 19.98
CA PRO A 20 -16.02 4.84 20.19
C PRO A 20 -14.54 4.92 20.58
N PHE A 21 -14.03 3.90 21.30
CA PHE A 21 -12.63 3.83 21.78
C PHE A 21 -12.06 2.41 21.61
N GLY A 22 -10.72 2.30 21.60
CA GLY A 22 -10.03 1.01 21.66
C GLY A 22 -10.00 0.23 20.33
N ARG A 23 -10.32 0.85 19.19
CA ARG A 23 -10.31 0.20 17.87
C ARG A 23 -8.98 -0.51 17.57
N TYR A 24 -7.85 0.14 17.84
CA TYR A 24 -6.52 -0.44 17.60
C TYR A 24 -6.23 -1.67 18.49
N ARG A 25 -6.69 -1.66 19.74
CA ARG A 25 -6.54 -2.84 20.62
C ARG A 25 -7.37 -4.01 20.11
N ALA A 26 -8.60 -3.72 19.67
CA ALA A 26 -9.50 -4.72 19.10
C ALA A 26 -8.91 -5.30 17.79
N THR A 27 -8.45 -4.46 16.87
CA THR A 27 -7.81 -4.92 15.61
C THR A 27 -6.57 -5.76 15.88
N ASN A 28 -5.71 -5.38 16.82
CA ASN A 28 -4.52 -6.16 17.16
C ASN A 28 -4.87 -7.52 17.76
N PHE A 29 -5.90 -7.60 18.58
CA PHE A 29 -6.38 -8.88 19.10
C PHE A 29 -6.95 -9.77 17.99
N LEU A 30 -7.84 -9.22 17.15
CA LEU A 30 -8.46 -9.95 16.05
C LEU A 30 -7.44 -10.38 14.99
N GLY A 31 -6.40 -9.59 14.75
CA GLY A 31 -5.32 -9.92 13.82
C GLY A 31 -4.61 -11.23 14.14
N ARG A 32 -4.51 -11.59 15.43
CA ARG A 32 -3.90 -12.84 15.88
C ARG A 32 -4.70 -14.09 15.49
N LEU A 33 -5.97 -13.91 15.11
CA LEU A 33 -6.85 -14.99 14.65
C LEU A 33 -6.71 -15.24 13.14
N GLY A 34 -6.09 -14.31 12.41
CA GLY A 34 -5.88 -14.41 10.96
C GLY A 34 -4.87 -15.50 10.62
N ARG A 35 -5.29 -16.50 9.84
CA ARG A 35 -4.42 -17.63 9.44
C ARG A 35 -4.07 -17.61 7.96
N LYS A 36 -4.98 -17.14 7.12
CA LYS A 36 -4.82 -17.11 5.66
C LYS A 36 -5.20 -15.73 5.14
N PRO A 37 -4.48 -15.23 4.14
CA PRO A 37 -4.88 -14.04 3.42
C PRO A 37 -6.20 -14.22 2.67
N PHE A 38 -6.90 -13.12 2.45
CA PHE A 38 -8.16 -13.06 1.70
C PHE A 38 -8.26 -11.73 0.94
N VAL A 39 -9.28 -11.56 0.11
CA VAL A 39 -9.57 -10.28 -0.53
C VAL A 39 -10.52 -9.47 0.36
N ALA A 40 -10.09 -8.29 0.79
CA ALA A 40 -10.91 -7.31 1.51
C ALA A 40 -11.28 -6.14 0.59
N ARG A 41 -12.11 -5.22 1.09
CA ARG A 41 -12.55 -4.05 0.35
C ARG A 41 -12.47 -2.79 1.20
N LEU A 42 -11.96 -1.71 0.62
CA LEU A 42 -11.99 -0.38 1.22
C LEU A 42 -13.43 0.16 1.26
N PRO A 43 -13.73 1.16 2.11
CA PRO A 43 -15.00 1.87 2.12
C PRO A 43 -15.34 2.53 0.77
N ALA A 44 -16.63 2.76 0.52
CA ALA A 44 -17.11 3.35 -0.73
C ALA A 44 -16.57 4.76 -0.97
N ASP A 45 -16.41 5.56 0.08
CA ASP A 45 -15.82 6.91 0.02
C ASP A 45 -14.32 6.94 -0.26
N LEU A 46 -13.67 5.76 -0.26
CA LEU A 46 -12.30 5.54 -0.70
C LEU A 46 -12.22 4.64 -1.95
N GLY A 47 -13.28 4.65 -2.77
CA GLY A 47 -13.34 3.96 -4.05
C GLY A 47 -13.78 2.50 -3.98
N ALA A 48 -14.10 1.95 -2.82
CA ALA A 48 -14.47 0.55 -2.63
C ALA A 48 -13.47 -0.45 -3.27
N ALA A 49 -12.20 -0.06 -3.40
CA ALA A 49 -11.16 -0.86 -4.03
C ALA A 49 -10.96 -2.17 -3.26
N THR A 50 -10.76 -3.26 -4.00
CA THR A 50 -10.40 -4.55 -3.42
C THR A 50 -8.90 -4.61 -3.17
N PHE A 51 -8.48 -5.30 -2.11
CA PHE A 51 -7.07 -5.49 -1.80
C PHE A 51 -6.80 -6.84 -1.16
N TYR A 52 -5.59 -7.36 -1.38
CA TYR A 52 -5.08 -8.54 -0.70
C TYR A 52 -4.82 -8.20 0.76
N CYS A 53 -5.54 -8.85 1.66
CA CYS A 53 -5.48 -8.62 3.09
C CYS A 53 -4.83 -9.79 3.81
N ASP A 54 -3.72 -9.53 4.47
CA ASP A 54 -3.10 -10.44 5.43
C ASP A 54 -3.23 -9.84 6.82
N LEU A 55 -4.04 -10.43 7.69
CA LEU A 55 -4.26 -9.89 9.04
C LEU A 55 -3.02 -9.91 9.94
N ARG A 56 -1.94 -10.57 9.52
CA ARG A 56 -0.64 -10.52 10.19
C ARG A 56 0.09 -9.21 9.90
N ASP A 57 -0.17 -8.62 8.73
CA ASP A 57 0.33 -7.29 8.39
C ASP A 57 -0.52 -6.20 9.05
N THR A 58 0.14 -5.23 9.65
CA THR A 58 -0.50 -4.15 10.42
C THR A 58 -1.36 -3.25 9.54
N ILE A 59 -0.85 -2.86 8.37
CA ILE A 59 -1.53 -1.95 7.44
C ILE A 59 -2.80 -2.60 6.89
N SER A 60 -2.70 -3.82 6.37
CA SER A 60 -3.84 -4.59 5.85
C SER A 60 -4.90 -4.83 6.92
N ARG A 61 -4.47 -5.20 8.12
CA ARG A 61 -5.34 -5.44 9.26
C ARG A 61 -6.10 -4.19 9.67
N GLU A 62 -5.41 -3.06 9.78
CA GLU A 62 -6.02 -1.79 10.13
C GLU A 62 -7.02 -1.34 9.06
N ALA A 63 -6.62 -1.33 7.80
CA ALA A 63 -7.50 -1.01 6.68
C ALA A 63 -8.75 -1.93 6.63
N CYS A 64 -8.58 -3.22 6.90
CA CYS A 64 -9.67 -4.19 6.91
C CYS A 64 -10.69 -3.91 8.03
N PHE A 65 -10.24 -3.76 9.27
CA PHE A 65 -11.14 -3.64 10.41
C PHE A 65 -11.67 -2.23 10.63
N THR A 66 -10.85 -1.19 10.46
CA THR A 66 -11.27 0.21 10.67
C THR A 66 -11.81 0.87 9.40
N GLY A 67 -11.48 0.31 8.23
CA GLY A 67 -11.76 0.88 6.92
C GLY A 67 -10.73 1.92 6.46
N ARG A 68 -9.78 2.31 7.31
CA ARG A 68 -8.76 3.30 7.00
C ARG A 68 -7.45 2.93 7.65
N TYR A 69 -6.37 3.26 6.99
CA TYR A 69 -5.02 3.29 7.53
C TYR A 69 -4.57 4.75 7.57
N GLU A 70 -3.83 5.15 8.60
CA GLU A 70 -3.39 6.55 8.78
C GLU A 70 -4.52 7.55 8.45
N PRO A 71 -5.52 7.66 9.34
CA PRO A 71 -6.76 8.36 9.00
C PRO A 71 -6.57 9.87 8.76
N GLN A 72 -5.55 10.48 9.35
CA GLN A 72 -5.25 11.90 9.13
C GLN A 72 -4.68 12.13 7.74
N GLU A 73 -3.73 11.31 7.32
CA GLU A 73 -3.11 11.32 6.00
C GLU A 73 -4.13 10.95 4.92
N THR A 74 -4.99 9.98 5.19
CA THR A 74 -6.11 9.63 4.30
C THR A 74 -7.06 10.82 4.12
N VAL A 75 -7.43 11.52 5.19
CA VAL A 75 -8.27 12.73 5.10
C VAL A 75 -7.54 13.85 4.36
N LEU A 76 -6.23 14.02 4.59
CA LEU A 76 -5.45 15.02 3.86
C LEU A 76 -5.48 14.72 2.35
N ALA A 77 -5.23 13.48 1.94
CA ALA A 77 -5.31 13.07 0.54
C ALA A 77 -6.68 13.41 -0.08
N THR A 78 -7.79 13.12 0.62
CA THR A 78 -9.14 13.46 0.12
C THR A 78 -9.41 14.95 -0.01
N ARG A 79 -8.61 15.81 0.62
CA ARG A 79 -8.77 17.29 0.55
C ARG A 79 -7.91 17.94 -0.50
N ILE A 80 -6.76 17.33 -0.83
CA ILE A 80 -5.77 17.96 -1.72
C ILE A 80 -5.76 17.34 -3.12
N LEU A 81 -6.19 16.07 -3.27
CA LEU A 81 -6.17 15.41 -4.58
C LEU A 81 -7.45 15.72 -5.35
N GLU A 82 -7.26 16.07 -6.61
CA GLU A 82 -8.33 16.37 -7.57
C GLU A 82 -8.21 15.48 -8.81
N PRO A 83 -9.31 15.23 -9.53
CA PRO A 83 -9.29 14.48 -10.78
C PRO A 83 -8.30 15.06 -11.80
N GLY A 84 -7.52 14.19 -12.43
CA GLY A 84 -6.51 14.56 -13.44
C GLY A 84 -5.12 14.86 -12.89
N MET A 85 -4.93 14.90 -11.57
CA MET A 85 -3.61 15.14 -10.97
C MET A 85 -2.63 13.99 -11.24
N THR A 86 -1.34 14.34 -11.28
CA THR A 86 -0.23 13.38 -11.27
C THR A 86 0.27 13.22 -9.84
N VAL A 87 0.36 11.97 -9.37
CA VAL A 87 0.74 11.61 -8.00
C VAL A 87 1.92 10.64 -8.01
N LEU A 88 2.81 10.79 -7.05
CA LEU A 88 3.87 9.83 -6.78
C LEU A 88 3.68 9.29 -5.35
N ASP A 89 3.46 7.98 -5.24
CA ASP A 89 3.35 7.23 -3.99
C ASP A 89 4.69 6.55 -3.71
N VAL A 90 5.44 7.08 -2.74
CA VAL A 90 6.81 6.63 -2.44
C VAL A 90 6.79 5.74 -1.20
N GLY A 91 7.21 4.48 -1.36
CA GLY A 91 7.06 3.45 -0.34
C GLY A 91 5.63 2.91 -0.32
N ALA A 92 5.10 2.64 -1.51
CA ALA A 92 3.70 2.29 -1.72
C ALA A 92 3.24 1.03 -0.98
N ASN A 93 4.17 0.19 -0.53
CA ASN A 93 3.87 -1.05 0.16
C ASN A 93 2.93 -1.95 -0.69
N TRP A 94 1.90 -2.56 -0.10
CA TRP A 94 0.90 -3.31 -0.85
C TRP A 94 -0.15 -2.41 -1.56
N GLY A 95 -0.06 -1.08 -1.39
CA GLY A 95 -0.80 -0.11 -2.18
C GLY A 95 -2.01 0.54 -1.51
N TYR A 96 -2.04 0.69 -0.18
CA TYR A 96 -3.16 1.39 0.45
C TYR A 96 -3.35 2.80 -0.11
N PHE A 97 -2.32 3.65 -0.04
CA PHE A 97 -2.40 5.01 -0.59
C PHE A 97 -2.49 5.01 -2.11
N THR A 98 -1.83 4.08 -2.80
CA THR A 98 -1.99 3.91 -4.25
C THR A 98 -3.46 3.74 -4.64
N LEU A 99 -4.22 2.85 -3.97
CA LEU A 99 -5.63 2.60 -4.27
C LEU A 99 -6.50 3.82 -3.97
N VAL A 100 -6.27 4.47 -2.82
CA VAL A 100 -7.00 5.69 -2.42
C VAL A 100 -6.73 6.84 -3.39
N CYS A 101 -5.46 7.13 -3.67
CA CYS A 101 -5.07 8.21 -4.57
C CYS A 101 -5.56 7.97 -6.00
N ALA A 102 -5.46 6.74 -6.51
CA ALA A 102 -5.96 6.38 -7.84
C ALA A 102 -7.47 6.62 -7.98
N HIS A 103 -8.25 6.34 -6.92
CA HIS A 103 -9.67 6.68 -6.89
C HIS A 103 -9.90 8.19 -6.96
N LEU A 104 -9.18 8.97 -6.16
CA LEU A 104 -9.35 10.42 -6.05
C LEU A 104 -8.97 11.16 -7.33
N ILE A 105 -7.87 10.78 -7.97
CA ILE A 105 -7.43 11.42 -9.22
C ILE A 105 -8.20 10.93 -10.46
N GLY A 106 -8.95 9.83 -10.33
CA GLY A 106 -9.75 9.28 -11.41
C GLY A 106 -8.92 8.73 -12.58
N THR A 107 -9.60 8.35 -13.66
CA THR A 107 -8.97 7.72 -14.84
C THR A 107 -8.19 8.69 -15.72
N THR A 108 -8.36 9.99 -15.54
CA THR A 108 -7.63 11.05 -16.26
C THR A 108 -6.35 11.46 -15.57
N GLY A 109 -6.17 11.07 -14.29
CA GLY A 109 -4.96 11.28 -13.52
C GLY A 109 -3.87 10.25 -13.85
N ARG A 110 -2.71 10.39 -13.20
CA ARG A 110 -1.58 9.47 -13.31
C ARG A 110 -0.99 9.21 -11.95
N LEU A 111 -0.59 7.97 -11.69
CA LEU A 111 0.04 7.61 -10.44
C LEU A 111 1.24 6.70 -10.68
N GLY A 112 2.41 7.14 -10.19
CA GLY A 112 3.60 6.30 -10.05
C GLY A 112 3.67 5.76 -8.63
N ALA A 113 3.70 4.45 -8.46
CA ALA A 113 3.82 3.80 -7.15
C ALA A 113 5.17 3.09 -7.04
N LEU A 114 6.01 3.54 -6.11
CA LEU A 114 7.37 3.05 -5.90
C LEU A 114 7.40 2.14 -4.68
N GLU A 115 7.83 0.89 -4.88
CA GLU A 115 8.00 -0.08 -3.79
C GLU A 115 9.22 -0.97 -4.08
N PRO A 116 10.32 -0.85 -3.30
CA PRO A 116 11.54 -1.59 -3.56
C PRO A 116 11.45 -3.07 -3.17
N HIS A 117 10.56 -3.45 -2.24
CA HIS A 117 10.48 -4.83 -1.78
C HIS A 117 9.74 -5.70 -2.81
N PRO A 118 10.37 -6.74 -3.42
CA PRO A 118 9.80 -7.50 -4.53
C PRO A 118 8.44 -8.12 -4.21
N ARG A 119 8.28 -8.67 -2.99
CA ARG A 119 7.02 -9.28 -2.54
C ARG A 119 5.90 -8.26 -2.43
N LEU A 120 6.17 -7.09 -1.84
CA LEU A 120 5.18 -6.02 -1.71
C LEU A 120 4.82 -5.41 -3.05
N ALA A 121 5.80 -5.17 -3.91
CA ALA A 121 5.59 -4.72 -5.29
C ALA A 121 4.73 -5.72 -6.11
N SER A 122 4.90 -7.03 -5.88
CA SER A 122 4.04 -8.04 -6.50
C SER A 122 2.59 -7.92 -6.01
N ILE A 123 2.37 -7.81 -4.71
CA ILE A 123 1.02 -7.63 -4.12
C ILE A 123 0.39 -6.33 -4.62
N LEU A 124 1.16 -5.24 -4.67
CA LEU A 124 0.73 -3.95 -5.20
C LEU A 124 0.26 -4.06 -6.67
N ARG A 125 1.03 -4.73 -7.53
CA ARG A 125 0.62 -4.98 -8.92
C ARG A 125 -0.67 -5.79 -9.01
N ASP A 126 -0.84 -6.79 -8.15
CA ASP A 126 -2.05 -7.59 -8.13
C ASP A 126 -3.26 -6.77 -7.66
N ASN A 127 -3.10 -5.90 -6.66
CA ASN A 127 -4.12 -4.98 -6.21
C ASN A 127 -4.50 -3.96 -7.29
N VAL A 128 -3.52 -3.40 -8.01
CA VAL A 128 -3.75 -2.48 -9.13
C VAL A 128 -4.55 -3.16 -10.24
N ARG A 129 -4.17 -4.38 -10.64
CA ARG A 129 -4.89 -5.17 -11.65
C ARG A 129 -6.31 -5.54 -11.21
N ALA A 130 -6.48 -5.95 -9.95
CA ALA A 130 -7.78 -6.35 -9.41
C ALA A 130 -8.82 -5.22 -9.38
N ASN A 131 -8.37 -3.96 -9.52
CA ASN A 131 -9.20 -2.77 -9.55
C ASN A 131 -9.21 -2.05 -10.91
N ASP A 132 -8.63 -2.65 -11.96
CA ASP A 132 -8.56 -2.11 -13.32
C ASP A 132 -7.98 -0.68 -13.38
N LEU A 133 -6.97 -0.38 -12.55
CA LEU A 133 -6.37 0.95 -12.42
C LEU A 133 -5.30 1.19 -13.50
N ALA A 134 -5.72 1.41 -14.74
CA ALA A 134 -4.82 1.61 -15.89
C ALA A 134 -3.94 2.86 -15.76
N GLN A 135 -4.35 3.87 -14.96
CA GLN A 135 -3.60 5.09 -14.69
C GLN A 135 -2.46 4.91 -13.68
N VAL A 136 -2.31 3.71 -13.08
CA VAL A 136 -1.28 3.43 -12.07
C VAL A 136 -0.12 2.66 -12.69
N ARG A 137 1.10 3.17 -12.53
CA ARG A 137 2.35 2.49 -12.88
C ARG A 137 3.10 2.07 -11.63
N VAL A 138 3.29 0.78 -11.44
CA VAL A 138 4.07 0.23 -10.33
C VAL A 138 5.53 0.06 -10.74
N LEU A 139 6.41 0.67 -9.96
CA LEU A 139 7.86 0.64 -10.14
C LEU A 139 8.49 -0.09 -8.94
N GLU A 140 9.24 -1.15 -9.22
CA GLU A 140 9.96 -1.92 -8.18
C GLU A 140 11.30 -1.25 -7.89
N VAL A 141 11.22 -0.05 -7.33
CA VAL A 141 12.39 0.79 -7.00
C VAL A 141 12.19 1.51 -5.68
N GLY A 142 13.28 1.78 -4.97
CA GLY A 142 13.30 2.67 -3.81
C GLY A 142 13.68 4.10 -4.22
N ALA A 143 13.13 5.10 -3.54
CA ALA A 143 13.57 6.48 -3.69
C ALA A 143 14.86 6.72 -2.88
N ALA A 144 15.85 7.34 -3.49
CA ALA A 144 17.12 7.68 -2.86
C ALA A 144 17.67 9.00 -3.40
N ALA A 145 18.77 9.48 -2.84
CA ALA A 145 19.45 10.68 -3.32
C ALA A 145 20.12 10.47 -4.68
N THR A 146 20.46 9.22 -5.03
CA THR A 146 21.11 8.86 -6.30
C THR A 146 20.50 7.59 -6.87
N THR A 147 20.44 7.54 -8.21
CA THR A 147 20.05 6.33 -8.93
C THR A 147 21.16 5.29 -8.85
N GLY A 148 20.80 4.04 -8.51
CA GLY A 148 21.76 2.96 -8.34
C GLY A 148 21.14 1.67 -7.81
N VAL A 149 21.92 0.92 -7.03
CA VAL A 149 21.48 -0.28 -6.32
C VAL A 149 21.79 -0.10 -4.85
N ALA A 150 20.80 -0.38 -4.01
CA ALA A 150 20.96 -0.37 -2.56
C ALA A 150 20.61 -1.74 -1.97
N SER A 151 21.20 -2.00 -0.83
CA SER A 151 20.88 -3.17 0.01
C SER A 151 19.80 -2.79 1.01
N PHE A 152 18.92 -3.72 1.32
CA PHE A 152 17.82 -3.51 2.25
C PHE A 152 17.82 -4.59 3.32
N ILE A 153 17.44 -4.20 4.52
CA ILE A 153 17.17 -5.10 5.64
C ILE A 153 15.66 -5.20 5.79
N ASP A 154 15.18 -6.44 5.76
CA ASP A 154 13.77 -6.72 6.01
C ASP A 154 13.49 -6.74 7.51
N TYR A 155 12.28 -6.43 7.90
CA TYR A 155 11.91 -6.56 9.31
C TYR A 155 11.56 -8.03 9.59
N PRO A 156 11.94 -8.57 10.77
CA PRO A 156 11.59 -9.95 11.11
C PRO A 156 10.09 -10.18 10.96
N GLN A 157 9.72 -11.23 10.24
CA GLN A 157 8.32 -11.53 9.90
C GLN A 157 7.42 -11.80 11.12
N ASP A 158 8.01 -11.95 12.29
CA ASP A 158 7.31 -12.18 13.56
C ASP A 158 6.73 -10.90 14.17
N GLY A 159 7.09 -9.74 13.66
CA GLY A 159 6.69 -8.41 14.18
C GLY A 159 5.44 -7.81 13.56
N GLY A 160 4.85 -8.42 12.54
CA GLY A 160 3.55 -8.00 11.98
C GLY A 160 3.57 -6.77 11.09
N ASN A 161 4.72 -6.29 10.61
CA ASN A 161 4.77 -5.18 9.66
C ASN A 161 5.77 -5.49 8.53
N LEU A 162 5.27 -5.99 7.42
CA LEU A 162 6.06 -6.31 6.22
C LEU A 162 6.62 -5.06 5.52
N GLY A 163 6.15 -3.87 5.88
CA GLY A 163 6.49 -2.61 5.23
C GLY A 163 7.58 -1.79 5.91
N LEU A 164 8.31 -2.35 6.88
CA LEU A 164 9.39 -1.64 7.58
C LEU A 164 10.79 -1.96 7.05
N SER A 165 10.92 -2.50 5.84
CA SER A 165 12.22 -2.66 5.20
C SER A 165 12.94 -1.32 5.11
N ARG A 166 14.23 -1.30 5.46
CA ARG A 166 15.05 -0.10 5.43
C ARG A 166 16.32 -0.32 4.61
N MET A 167 16.83 0.74 4.01
CA MET A 167 18.16 0.69 3.40
C MET A 167 19.21 0.31 4.44
N ALA A 168 20.05 -0.64 4.09
CA ALA A 168 21.20 -1.03 4.88
C ALA A 168 22.36 -0.05 4.65
N GLU A 169 23.11 0.25 5.68
CA GLU A 169 24.33 1.08 5.56
C GLU A 169 25.46 0.31 4.87
N THR A 170 25.44 -1.03 4.97
CA THR A 170 26.41 -1.93 4.33
C THR A 170 25.68 -3.09 3.66
N THR A 171 26.34 -3.79 2.75
CA THR A 171 25.82 -5.00 2.13
C THR A 171 25.83 -6.21 3.07
N GLU A 172 26.61 -6.17 4.13
CA GLU A 172 26.72 -7.25 5.11
C GLU A 172 25.45 -7.30 5.97
N GLY A 173 24.79 -8.47 5.99
CA GLY A 173 23.52 -8.66 6.72
C GLY A 173 22.29 -8.10 6.03
N ALA A 174 22.38 -7.70 4.77
CA ALA A 174 21.22 -7.31 3.97
C ALA A 174 20.41 -8.55 3.55
N ASP A 175 19.09 -8.41 3.57
CA ASP A 175 18.16 -9.49 3.19
C ASP A 175 17.88 -9.50 1.68
N PHE A 176 17.89 -8.34 1.04
CA PHE A 176 17.75 -8.22 -0.42
C PHE A 176 18.43 -6.96 -0.96
N SER A 177 18.64 -6.93 -2.28
CA SER A 177 19.11 -5.76 -3.01
C SER A 177 18.01 -5.27 -3.94
N GLY A 178 17.86 -3.95 -4.06
CA GLY A 178 16.86 -3.32 -4.93
C GLY A 178 17.43 -2.13 -5.67
N VAL A 179 16.81 -1.80 -6.79
CA VAL A 179 17.12 -0.60 -7.55
C VAL A 179 16.64 0.61 -6.78
N THR A 180 17.46 1.67 -6.75
CA THR A 180 17.07 2.98 -6.24
C THR A 180 17.08 4.00 -7.37
N VAL A 181 16.25 5.02 -7.24
CA VAL A 181 16.15 6.10 -8.21
C VAL A 181 16.09 7.45 -7.51
N ALA A 182 16.82 8.43 -8.06
CA ALA A 182 16.61 9.81 -7.66
C ALA A 182 15.24 10.28 -8.18
N LEU A 183 14.45 10.94 -7.33
CA LEU A 183 13.10 11.37 -7.72
C LEU A 183 13.12 12.32 -8.89
N ASP A 184 14.14 13.17 -9.02
CA ASP A 184 14.29 14.10 -10.15
C ASP A 184 14.45 13.35 -11.48
N ASP A 185 15.21 12.24 -11.49
CA ASP A 185 15.38 11.39 -12.68
C ASP A 185 14.07 10.68 -13.04
N LEU A 186 13.25 10.35 -12.03
CA LEU A 186 12.01 9.64 -12.22
C LEU A 186 10.86 10.54 -12.69
N LEU A 187 10.79 11.78 -12.18
CA LEU A 187 9.76 12.73 -12.56
C LEU A 187 9.77 12.98 -14.07
N ASP A 188 10.94 13.04 -14.68
CA ASP A 188 11.07 13.14 -16.14
C ASP A 188 10.45 11.93 -16.86
N GLN A 189 10.57 10.73 -16.32
CA GLN A 189 10.02 9.51 -16.91
C GLN A 189 8.51 9.33 -16.67
N VAL A 190 8.01 9.73 -15.49
CA VAL A 190 6.59 9.60 -15.14
C VAL A 190 5.75 10.72 -15.74
N VAL A 191 6.32 11.94 -15.84
CA VAL A 191 5.62 13.14 -16.32
C VAL A 191 5.76 13.30 -17.84
N ARG A 192 6.92 12.94 -18.45
CA ARG A 192 7.20 13.14 -19.86
C ARG A 192 6.84 11.96 -20.78
N ALA A 193 6.24 10.90 -20.28
CA ALA A 193 5.76 9.79 -21.13
C ALA A 193 4.57 10.21 -22.04
N GLU A 194 4.53 11.48 -22.43
CA GLU A 194 3.59 12.07 -23.40
C GLU A 194 4.36 12.69 -24.55
N GLY A 195 4.58 11.95 -25.58
CA GLY A 195 5.17 12.54 -26.79
C GLY A 195 5.72 11.56 -27.80
N GLU A 196 5.33 10.28 -27.74
CA GLU A 196 5.55 9.36 -28.88
C GLU A 196 4.27 8.61 -29.20
#